data_e46f04789f686d03210ad1586395106b
#
_entry.id   e46f04789f686d03210ad1586395106b
#
_cell.length_a   1.000
_cell.length_b   1.000
_cell.length_c   1.000
_cell.angle_alpha   90.00
_cell.angle_beta   90.00
_cell.angle_gamma   90.00
#
_symmetry.space_group_name_H-M   'P 1'
#
loop_
_entity.id
_entity.type
_entity.pdbx_description
1 polymer ?
#
loop_
_entity_poly.entity_id
_entity_poly.type
_entity_poly.pdbx_seq_one_letter_code
_entity_poly.pdbx_strand_id
1 'polypeptide(L)'
;MFGSYYRGFYLLNELLHGDISNQVTVVGVASDNPQASNIAADKRVWQYPHTPYEERMVTELAMENGIATFMGSVNTQPFYDIIDMWKPDICVMATFGQRIKARLINTPPLGFYNMHPCIDDSWPSQYVGGNPFQALIRDGKRYCTIAFHAVDESFDTGHLLGMSKNIAFPKETSVTDMHKISSVAAAQLASGEMQKIFALHQTSK
;
A
#
# COMPACT_ATOMS: atom_id res chain seq x y z
N MET A 1 1.83 -8.97 1.51
CA MET A 1 1.28 -7.62 1.40
C MET A 1 1.68 -6.80 2.62
N PHE A 2 1.93 -5.49 2.46
CA PHE A 2 2.17 -4.54 3.55
C PHE A 2 1.07 -3.48 3.49
N GLY A 3 0.24 -3.35 4.52
CA GLY A 3 -0.85 -2.41 4.39
C GLY A 3 -1.70 -2.22 5.63
N SER A 4 -2.28 -1.03 5.71
CA SER A 4 -3.12 -0.60 6.81
C SER A 4 -4.31 0.19 6.28
N TYR A 5 -5.34 0.35 7.09
CA TYR A 5 -6.46 1.21 6.83
C TYR A 5 -7.20 0.88 5.52
N TYR A 6 -7.93 1.81 4.94
CA TYR A 6 -8.76 1.56 3.75
C TYR A 6 -7.96 1.04 2.54
N ARG A 7 -6.78 1.61 2.25
CA ARG A 7 -6.00 1.16 1.09
C ARG A 7 -5.48 -0.25 1.27
N GLY A 8 -5.00 -0.58 2.48
CA GLY A 8 -4.63 -1.95 2.82
C GLY A 8 -5.82 -2.91 2.74
N PHE A 9 -6.98 -2.51 3.26
CA PHE A 9 -8.19 -3.31 3.23
C PHE A 9 -8.67 -3.60 1.81
N TYR A 10 -8.83 -2.56 0.98
CA TYR A 10 -9.31 -2.75 -0.40
C TYR A 10 -8.31 -3.51 -1.27
N LEU A 11 -7.00 -3.32 -1.06
CA LEU A 11 -6.01 -4.14 -1.74
C LEU A 11 -6.13 -5.61 -1.34
N LEU A 12 -6.20 -5.91 -0.03
CA LEU A 12 -6.35 -7.29 0.43
C LEU A 12 -7.63 -7.93 -0.11
N ASN A 13 -8.75 -7.20 -0.08
CA ASN A 13 -10.02 -7.67 -0.64
C ASN A 13 -9.92 -7.94 -2.14
N GLU A 14 -9.24 -7.09 -2.92
CA GLU A 14 -8.99 -7.30 -4.35
C GLU A 14 -8.15 -8.56 -4.60
N LEU A 15 -7.10 -8.78 -3.81
CA LEU A 15 -6.25 -9.98 -3.90
C LEU A 15 -7.01 -11.27 -3.56
N LEU A 16 -8.00 -11.20 -2.68
CA LEU A 16 -8.78 -12.36 -2.23
C LEU A 16 -10.00 -12.65 -3.10
N HIS A 17 -10.65 -11.62 -3.63
CA HIS A 17 -11.97 -11.74 -4.23
C HIS A 17 -12.12 -11.02 -5.59
N GLY A 18 -11.12 -10.22 -6.00
CA GLY A 18 -11.15 -9.48 -7.26
C GLY A 18 -10.64 -10.27 -8.45
N ASP A 19 -10.45 -9.58 -9.57
CA ASP A 19 -10.10 -10.18 -10.86
C ASP A 19 -8.76 -10.92 -10.87
N ILE A 20 -7.85 -10.59 -9.94
CA ILE A 20 -6.54 -11.23 -9.81
C ILE A 20 -6.53 -12.43 -8.86
N SER A 21 -7.59 -12.66 -8.11
CA SER A 21 -7.64 -13.65 -7.00
C SER A 21 -7.29 -15.09 -7.41
N ASN A 22 -7.56 -15.46 -8.67
CA ASN A 22 -7.21 -16.77 -9.21
C ASN A 22 -5.74 -16.89 -9.66
N GLN A 23 -4.96 -15.83 -9.64
CA GLN A 23 -3.56 -15.76 -10.07
C GLN A 23 -2.60 -15.57 -8.89
N VAL A 24 -3.10 -15.26 -7.71
CA VAL A 24 -2.29 -14.93 -6.53
C VAL A 24 -2.72 -15.75 -5.30
N THR A 25 -1.77 -15.96 -4.42
CA THR A 25 -2.00 -16.45 -3.06
C THR A 25 -1.38 -15.47 -2.09
N VAL A 26 -2.17 -14.92 -1.16
CA VAL A 26 -1.67 -14.02 -0.13
C VAL A 26 -1.01 -14.85 0.97
N VAL A 27 0.32 -14.89 0.99
CA VAL A 27 1.12 -15.69 1.94
C VAL A 27 1.30 -15.02 3.31
N GLY A 28 1.03 -13.72 3.42
CA GLY A 28 1.10 -13.00 4.68
C GLY A 28 0.83 -11.51 4.54
N VAL A 29 0.43 -10.90 5.65
CA VAL A 29 0.10 -9.48 5.76
C VAL A 29 0.89 -8.83 6.89
N ALA A 30 1.70 -7.82 6.58
CA ALA A 30 2.27 -6.91 7.56
C ALA A 30 1.41 -5.64 7.65
N SER A 31 0.95 -5.29 8.84
CA SER A 31 0.13 -4.10 9.09
C SER A 31 0.76 -3.23 10.18
N ASP A 32 0.53 -1.92 10.12
CA ASP A 32 0.98 -1.04 11.19
C ASP A 32 0.19 -1.30 12.47
N ASN A 33 0.91 -1.25 13.59
CA ASN A 33 0.28 -1.21 14.89
C ASN A 33 -0.10 0.24 15.21
N PRO A 34 -1.40 0.58 15.36
CA PRO A 34 -1.84 1.94 15.70
C PRO A 34 -1.25 2.46 17.01
N GLN A 35 -0.89 1.56 17.93
CA GLN A 35 -0.34 1.89 19.25
C GLN A 35 1.20 1.98 19.24
N ALA A 36 1.87 1.68 18.10
CA ALA A 36 3.32 1.71 18.06
C ALA A 36 3.89 3.13 18.15
N SER A 37 4.90 3.31 18.97
CA SER A 37 5.60 4.60 19.16
C SER A 37 6.80 4.80 18.23
N ASN A 38 7.16 3.80 17.43
CA ASN A 38 8.35 3.81 16.57
C ASN A 38 8.19 4.63 15.28
N ILE A 39 6.99 5.17 15.01
CA ILE A 39 6.71 6.05 13.89
C ILE A 39 6.23 7.39 14.45
N ALA A 40 6.77 8.49 13.95
CA ALA A 40 6.33 9.83 14.36
C ALA A 40 4.81 9.99 14.13
N ALA A 41 4.10 10.52 15.13
CA ALA A 41 2.64 10.58 15.12
C ALA A 41 2.08 11.35 13.92
N ASP A 42 2.77 12.42 13.50
CA ASP A 42 2.42 13.27 12.35
C ASP A 42 2.61 12.57 10.98
N LYS A 43 3.25 11.40 10.96
CA LYS A 43 3.50 10.60 9.74
C LYS A 43 2.61 9.37 9.63
N ARG A 44 1.69 9.16 10.59
CA ARG A 44 0.80 8.00 10.61
C ARG A 44 -0.60 8.37 10.15
N VAL A 45 -1.24 7.49 9.39
CA VAL A 45 -2.66 7.62 9.07
C VAL A 45 -3.53 7.67 10.33
N TRP A 46 -3.08 7.05 11.42
CA TRP A 46 -3.76 6.99 12.71
C TRP A 46 -3.83 8.33 13.48
N GLN A 47 -3.18 9.37 13.01
CA GLN A 47 -3.36 10.73 13.55
C GLN A 47 -4.73 11.33 13.20
N TYR A 48 -5.39 10.82 12.17
CA TYR A 48 -6.71 11.28 11.75
C TYR A 48 -7.81 10.54 12.52
N PRO A 49 -9.02 11.16 12.65
CA PRO A 49 -10.15 10.48 13.27
C PRO A 49 -10.43 9.13 12.59
N HIS A 50 -10.50 8.08 13.37
CA HIS A 50 -10.76 6.72 12.93
C HIS A 50 -11.45 5.93 14.05
N THR A 51 -12.00 4.79 13.70
CA THR A 51 -12.70 3.89 14.59
C THR A 51 -11.82 2.68 14.96
N PRO A 52 -12.11 1.96 16.07
CA PRO A 52 -11.45 0.69 16.36
C PRO A 52 -11.60 -0.38 15.25
N TYR A 53 -12.67 -0.31 14.47
CA TYR A 53 -12.83 -1.17 13.29
C TYR A 53 -11.78 -0.86 12.22
N GLU A 54 -11.59 0.43 11.90
CA GLU A 54 -10.61 0.87 10.90
C GLU A 54 -9.17 0.51 11.28
N GLU A 55 -8.86 0.45 12.58
CA GLU A 55 -7.55 -0.03 13.05
C GLU A 55 -7.29 -1.51 12.72
N ARG A 56 -8.34 -2.33 12.72
CA ARG A 56 -8.22 -3.78 12.62
C ARG A 56 -8.70 -4.36 11.30
N MET A 57 -9.38 -3.58 10.45
CA MET A 57 -10.06 -4.09 9.25
C MET A 57 -9.16 -4.94 8.33
N VAL A 58 -7.87 -4.61 8.22
CA VAL A 58 -6.93 -5.37 7.40
C VAL A 58 -6.55 -6.69 8.06
N THR A 59 -6.23 -6.66 9.34
CA THR A 59 -5.83 -7.87 10.09
C THR A 59 -7.01 -8.79 10.36
N GLU A 60 -8.21 -8.26 10.58
CA GLU A 60 -9.44 -9.06 10.71
C GLU A 60 -9.74 -9.78 9.39
N LEU A 61 -9.74 -9.07 8.25
CA LEU A 61 -9.94 -9.69 6.93
C LEU A 61 -8.89 -10.77 6.63
N ALA A 62 -7.62 -10.53 6.97
CA ALA A 62 -6.57 -11.53 6.82
C ALA A 62 -6.82 -12.77 7.68
N MET A 63 -7.15 -12.59 8.96
CA MET A 63 -7.43 -13.70 9.89
C MET A 63 -8.66 -14.52 9.48
N GLU A 64 -9.74 -13.87 9.04
CA GLU A 64 -10.95 -14.52 8.51
C GLU A 64 -10.64 -15.44 7.31
N ASN A 65 -9.60 -15.13 6.55
CA ASN A 65 -9.14 -15.91 5.41
C ASN A 65 -7.93 -16.82 5.74
N GLY A 66 -7.60 -17.01 7.00
CA GLY A 66 -6.51 -17.90 7.43
C GLY A 66 -5.10 -17.40 7.08
N ILE A 67 -4.93 -16.11 6.81
CA ILE A 67 -3.66 -15.50 6.41
C ILE A 67 -2.89 -15.03 7.64
N ALA A 68 -1.60 -15.40 7.72
CA ALA A 68 -0.71 -14.95 8.78
C ALA A 68 -0.55 -13.43 8.78
N THR A 69 -0.60 -12.82 9.96
CA THR A 69 -0.44 -11.37 10.14
C THR A 69 0.76 -11.02 11.02
N PHE A 70 1.37 -9.87 10.75
CA PHE A 70 2.45 -9.31 11.56
C PHE A 70 2.20 -7.81 11.80
N MET A 71 2.32 -7.36 13.05
CA MET A 71 2.08 -5.96 13.47
C MET A 71 3.26 -5.35 14.22
N GLY A 72 4.47 -5.80 13.94
CA GLY A 72 5.70 -5.32 14.58
C GLY A 72 6.56 -4.44 13.66
N SER A 73 7.79 -4.20 14.11
CA SER A 73 8.80 -3.50 13.29
C SER A 73 9.34 -4.44 12.20
N VAL A 74 9.14 -4.06 10.92
CA VAL A 74 9.50 -4.91 9.77
C VAL A 74 11.00 -4.93 9.43
N ASN A 75 11.76 -3.96 9.92
CA ASN A 75 13.23 -3.94 9.69
C ASN A 75 14.00 -4.59 10.84
N THR A 76 13.56 -5.75 11.27
CA THR A 76 14.12 -6.51 12.40
C THR A 76 14.34 -7.97 12.02
N GLN A 77 15.28 -8.64 12.69
CA GLN A 77 15.56 -10.05 12.42
C GLN A 77 14.31 -10.93 12.56
N PRO A 78 13.45 -10.79 13.61
CA PRO A 78 12.23 -11.58 13.68
C PRO A 78 11.33 -11.47 12.46
N PHE A 79 11.22 -10.28 11.86
CA PHE A 79 10.41 -10.14 10.64
C PHE A 79 11.14 -10.67 9.40
N TYR A 80 12.46 -10.56 9.34
CA TYR A 80 13.23 -11.17 8.25
C TYR A 80 13.07 -12.69 8.24
N ASP A 81 13.05 -13.34 9.39
CA ASP A 81 12.78 -14.77 9.49
C ASP A 81 11.36 -15.13 9.02
N ILE A 82 10.37 -14.29 9.35
CA ILE A 82 8.99 -14.44 8.91
C ILE A 82 8.85 -14.29 7.39
N ILE A 83 9.43 -13.24 6.79
CA ILE A 83 9.32 -13.01 5.34
C ILE A 83 10.05 -14.11 4.54
N ASP A 84 11.15 -14.64 5.09
CA ASP A 84 11.87 -15.76 4.49
C ASP A 84 11.06 -17.08 4.56
N MET A 85 10.20 -17.25 5.57
CA MET A 85 9.22 -18.36 5.62
C MET A 85 8.05 -18.14 4.66
N TRP A 86 7.55 -16.92 4.54
CA TRP A 86 6.46 -16.60 3.62
C TRP A 86 6.87 -16.72 2.14
N LYS A 87 8.14 -16.48 1.81
CA LYS A 87 8.72 -16.58 0.46
C LYS A 87 7.85 -15.89 -0.61
N PRO A 88 7.52 -14.60 -0.47
CA PRO A 88 6.68 -13.93 -1.44
C PRO A 88 7.39 -13.78 -2.78
N ASP A 89 6.69 -14.06 -3.88
CA ASP A 89 7.18 -13.74 -5.23
C ASP A 89 7.12 -12.25 -5.52
N ILE A 90 6.12 -11.55 -4.97
CA ILE A 90 5.90 -10.11 -5.12
C ILE A 90 5.45 -9.51 -3.78
N CYS A 91 5.88 -8.29 -3.51
CA CYS A 91 5.37 -7.51 -2.37
C CYS A 91 4.68 -6.24 -2.85
N VAL A 92 3.53 -5.91 -2.26
CA VAL A 92 2.81 -4.66 -2.53
C VAL A 92 2.52 -3.96 -1.22
N MET A 93 2.76 -2.64 -1.20
CA MET A 93 2.53 -1.76 -0.05
C MET A 93 1.33 -0.83 -0.30
N ALA A 94 0.49 -0.65 0.72
CA ALA A 94 -0.76 0.10 0.65
C ALA A 94 -1.05 0.81 1.97
N THR A 95 -0.65 2.04 2.12
CA THR A 95 -0.68 2.78 3.38
C THR A 95 0.05 2.02 4.49
N PHE A 96 1.36 2.16 4.51
CA PHE A 96 2.22 1.54 5.50
C PHE A 96 3.21 2.56 6.05
N GLY A 97 3.25 2.73 7.36
CA GLY A 97 3.97 3.81 8.02
C GLY A 97 5.46 3.57 8.27
N GLN A 98 5.97 2.39 7.93
CA GLN A 98 7.38 2.06 8.14
C GLN A 98 8.16 2.13 6.83
N ARG A 99 9.38 2.66 6.88
CA ARG A 99 10.31 2.61 5.75
C ARG A 99 10.70 1.17 5.47
N ILE A 100 10.72 0.78 4.21
CA ILE A 100 11.23 -0.51 3.75
C ILE A 100 12.71 -0.37 3.43
N LYS A 101 13.56 -1.24 4.00
CA LYS A 101 15.02 -1.25 3.76
C LYS A 101 15.38 -2.26 2.67
N ALA A 102 16.59 -2.10 2.12
CA ALA A 102 17.14 -2.91 1.02
C ALA A 102 16.93 -4.42 1.20
N ARG A 103 17.08 -4.97 2.43
CA ARG A 103 16.86 -6.40 2.70
C ARG A 103 15.46 -6.85 2.29
N LEU A 104 14.42 -6.06 2.59
CA LEU A 104 13.03 -6.39 2.23
C LEU A 104 12.72 -6.05 0.76
N ILE A 105 13.26 -4.93 0.25
CA ILE A 105 13.07 -4.52 -1.15
C ILE A 105 13.54 -5.62 -2.09
N ASN A 106 14.68 -6.25 -1.77
CA ASN A 106 15.33 -7.26 -2.60
C ASN A 106 14.87 -8.70 -2.31
N THR A 107 13.92 -8.91 -1.38
CA THR A 107 13.41 -10.26 -1.07
C THR A 107 12.52 -10.83 -2.18
N PRO A 108 11.48 -10.13 -2.69
CA PRO A 108 10.59 -10.71 -3.69
C PRO A 108 11.21 -10.65 -5.09
N PRO A 109 11.33 -11.80 -5.80
CA PRO A 109 11.97 -11.84 -7.12
C PRO A 109 11.21 -11.05 -8.20
N LEU A 110 9.90 -10.84 -8.05
CA LEU A 110 9.10 -10.02 -8.97
C LEU A 110 8.99 -8.56 -8.52
N GLY A 111 9.68 -8.17 -7.46
CA GLY A 111 9.78 -6.79 -7.01
C GLY A 111 8.87 -6.43 -5.83
N PHE A 112 9.18 -5.28 -5.26
CA PHE A 112 8.43 -4.63 -4.18
C PHE A 112 7.82 -3.33 -4.68
N TYR A 113 6.51 -3.14 -4.55
CA TYR A 113 5.75 -2.03 -5.12
C TYR A 113 4.98 -1.26 -4.07
N ASN A 114 4.69 0.01 -4.35
CA ASN A 114 3.88 0.89 -3.51
C ASN A 114 2.81 1.60 -4.33
N MET A 115 1.74 2.01 -3.65
CA MET A 115 0.69 2.86 -4.19
C MET A 115 0.70 4.21 -3.48
N HIS A 116 1.05 5.26 -4.22
CA HIS A 116 1.19 6.61 -3.66
C HIS A 116 0.27 7.61 -4.35
N PRO A 117 -0.47 8.46 -3.60
CA PRO A 117 -1.24 9.55 -4.19
C PRO A 117 -0.33 10.62 -4.79
N CYS A 118 -0.64 11.02 -6.02
CA CYS A 118 0.04 12.14 -6.68
C CYS A 118 -0.99 13.03 -7.39
N ILE A 119 -0.55 14.17 -7.91
CA ILE A 119 -1.36 15.02 -8.78
C ILE A 119 -0.78 14.91 -10.18
N ASP A 120 -1.68 14.87 -11.19
CA ASP A 120 -1.32 14.90 -12.58
C ASP A 120 -0.41 13.74 -13.02
N ASP A 121 0.08 13.81 -14.23
CA ASP A 121 0.95 12.81 -14.83
C ASP A 121 2.43 12.97 -14.45
N SER A 122 2.73 13.86 -13.45
CA SER A 122 4.10 14.07 -13.01
C SER A 122 4.56 13.04 -12.00
N TRP A 123 5.63 12.35 -12.31
CA TRP A 123 6.32 11.44 -11.42
C TRP A 123 7.84 11.76 -11.40
N PRO A 124 8.52 11.79 -10.25
CA PRO A 124 8.01 11.53 -8.89
C PRO A 124 6.98 12.55 -8.41
N SER A 125 6.09 12.10 -7.49
CA SER A 125 5.07 12.96 -6.90
C SER A 125 5.70 14.13 -6.15
N GLN A 126 5.13 15.34 -6.29
CA GLN A 126 5.48 16.47 -5.43
C GLN A 126 4.94 16.31 -3.99
N TYR A 127 4.05 15.35 -3.75
CA TYR A 127 3.45 15.04 -2.45
C TYR A 127 4.04 13.78 -1.85
N VAL A 128 5.36 13.75 -1.68
CA VAL A 128 6.08 12.62 -1.10
C VAL A 128 5.84 12.49 0.41
N GLY A 129 5.96 11.25 0.92
CA GLY A 129 5.94 10.97 2.36
C GLY A 129 4.56 10.63 2.92
N GLY A 130 4.43 10.73 4.24
CA GLY A 130 3.32 10.13 4.99
C GLY A 130 1.97 10.82 4.92
N ASN A 131 1.89 12.08 4.46
CA ASN A 131 0.66 12.89 4.51
C ASN A 131 0.30 13.58 3.19
N PRO A 132 0.24 12.85 2.06
CA PRO A 132 -0.02 13.44 0.75
C PRO A 132 -1.38 14.15 0.68
N PHE A 133 -2.43 13.58 1.24
CA PHE A 133 -3.78 14.18 1.22
C PHE A 133 -3.89 15.46 2.05
N GLN A 134 -3.19 15.53 3.19
CA GLN A 134 -3.13 16.79 3.96
C GLN A 134 -2.45 17.89 3.16
N ALA A 135 -1.39 17.57 2.44
CA ALA A 135 -0.71 18.50 1.56
C ALA A 135 -1.60 18.94 0.38
N LEU A 136 -2.33 18.01 -0.25
CA LEU A 136 -3.33 18.30 -1.28
C LEU A 136 -4.38 19.28 -0.81
N ILE A 137 -4.96 19.08 0.39
CA ILE A 137 -5.95 19.98 0.97
C ILE A 137 -5.37 21.37 1.21
N ARG A 138 -4.18 21.44 1.80
CA ARG A 138 -3.46 22.70 2.05
C ARG A 138 -3.25 23.49 0.77
N ASP A 139 -2.93 22.82 -0.32
CA ASP A 139 -2.67 23.43 -1.62
C ASP A 139 -3.96 23.64 -2.45
N GLY A 140 -5.13 23.49 -1.83
CA GLY A 140 -6.46 23.71 -2.44
C GLY A 140 -6.83 22.71 -3.53
N LYS A 141 -6.11 21.58 -3.62
CA LYS A 141 -6.40 20.54 -4.62
C LYS A 141 -7.53 19.64 -4.16
N ARG A 142 -8.39 19.24 -5.09
CA ARG A 142 -9.58 18.40 -4.86
C ARG A 142 -9.61 17.21 -5.80
N TYR A 143 -8.47 16.72 -6.22
CA TYR A 143 -8.31 15.53 -7.03
C TYR A 143 -6.93 14.92 -6.78
N CYS A 144 -6.79 13.66 -7.09
CA CYS A 144 -5.50 12.98 -7.18
C CYS A 144 -5.55 11.88 -8.23
N THR A 145 -4.40 11.39 -8.61
CA THR A 145 -4.19 10.07 -9.20
C THR A 145 -3.45 9.19 -8.19
N ILE A 146 -3.48 7.88 -8.38
CA ILE A 146 -2.64 6.95 -7.62
C ILE A 146 -1.56 6.42 -8.56
N ALA A 147 -0.30 6.57 -8.17
CA ALA A 147 0.82 5.96 -8.84
C ALA A 147 1.10 4.57 -8.26
N PHE A 148 1.29 3.56 -9.13
CA PHE A 148 1.84 2.26 -8.77
C PHE A 148 3.29 2.23 -9.24
N HIS A 149 4.23 2.11 -8.29
CA HIS A 149 5.66 2.27 -8.56
C HIS A 149 6.50 1.25 -7.79
N ALA A 150 7.69 0.96 -8.29
CA ALA A 150 8.67 0.16 -7.56
C ALA A 150 9.13 0.90 -6.29
N VAL A 151 9.37 0.16 -5.22
CA VAL A 151 9.96 0.71 -4.00
C VAL A 151 11.48 0.69 -4.14
N ASP A 152 12.11 1.81 -3.82
CA ASP A 152 13.56 1.96 -3.70
C ASP A 152 13.95 2.43 -2.28
N GLU A 153 15.20 2.72 -2.05
CA GLU A 153 15.66 3.20 -0.75
C GLU A 153 15.30 4.65 -0.43
N SER A 154 14.80 5.39 -1.41
CA SER A 154 14.25 6.74 -1.26
C SER A 154 12.73 6.69 -1.04
N PHE A 155 12.08 7.82 -0.74
CA PHE A 155 10.63 7.85 -0.58
C PHE A 155 9.97 8.23 -1.90
N ASP A 156 9.07 7.36 -2.38
CA ASP A 156 8.15 7.61 -3.50
C ASP A 156 8.87 8.12 -4.78
N THR A 157 10.04 7.54 -5.11
CA THR A 157 10.89 7.93 -6.26
C THR A 157 11.17 6.79 -7.22
N GLY A 158 10.82 5.56 -6.87
CA GLY A 158 11.09 4.38 -7.68
C GLY A 158 10.37 4.40 -9.03
N HIS A 159 10.75 3.51 -9.92
CA HIS A 159 10.22 3.43 -11.28
C HIS A 159 8.68 3.33 -11.30
N LEU A 160 8.02 4.23 -12.04
CA LEU A 160 6.57 4.22 -12.23
C LEU A 160 6.17 3.10 -13.18
N LEU A 161 5.19 2.29 -12.79
CA LEU A 161 4.60 1.23 -13.62
C LEU A 161 3.26 1.66 -14.21
N GLY A 162 2.44 2.36 -13.43
CA GLY A 162 1.14 2.81 -13.89
C GLY A 162 0.51 3.87 -12.99
N MET A 163 -0.51 4.54 -13.52
CA MET A 163 -1.29 5.54 -12.79
C MET A 163 -2.79 5.28 -12.96
N SER A 164 -3.56 5.57 -11.90
CA SER A 164 -5.01 5.54 -11.98
C SER A 164 -5.55 6.70 -12.82
N LYS A 165 -6.82 6.60 -13.22
CA LYS A 165 -7.56 7.78 -13.67
C LYS A 165 -7.64 8.81 -12.54
N ASN A 166 -7.94 10.06 -12.92
CA ASN A 166 -8.15 11.14 -11.95
C ASN A 166 -9.33 10.82 -11.01
N ILE A 167 -9.11 11.01 -9.72
CA ILE A 167 -10.06 10.78 -8.63
C ILE A 167 -10.43 12.13 -8.05
N ALA A 168 -11.65 12.60 -8.32
CA ALA A 168 -12.14 13.87 -7.79
C ALA A 168 -12.69 13.70 -6.37
N PHE A 169 -12.45 14.69 -5.52
CA PHE A 169 -12.97 14.75 -4.16
C PHE A 169 -13.97 15.90 -4.00
N PRO A 170 -15.15 15.66 -3.43
CA PRO A 170 -16.07 16.73 -3.03
C PRO A 170 -15.41 17.80 -2.15
N LYS A 171 -15.92 19.03 -2.15
CA LYS A 171 -15.29 20.18 -1.51
C LYS A 171 -14.96 19.96 -0.02
N GLU A 172 -15.85 19.33 0.72
CA GLU A 172 -15.73 19.11 2.17
C GLU A 172 -15.14 17.73 2.54
N THR A 173 -14.50 17.03 1.58
CA THR A 173 -13.93 15.70 1.82
C THR A 173 -12.78 15.80 2.83
N SER A 174 -12.88 15.02 3.90
CA SER A 174 -11.81 14.87 4.90
C SER A 174 -10.64 14.03 4.35
N VAL A 175 -9.48 14.09 5.02
CA VAL A 175 -8.33 13.21 4.70
C VAL A 175 -8.73 11.74 4.78
N THR A 176 -9.48 11.36 5.82
CA THR A 176 -10.00 10.00 5.99
C THR A 176 -10.85 9.56 4.79
N ASP A 177 -11.79 10.42 4.35
CA ASP A 177 -12.63 10.11 3.19
C ASP A 177 -11.82 10.09 1.89
N MET A 178 -10.79 10.91 1.73
CA MET A 178 -9.87 10.83 0.58
C MET A 178 -9.16 9.48 0.53
N HIS A 179 -8.70 8.97 1.69
CA HIS A 179 -8.15 7.60 1.76
C HIS A 179 -9.18 6.57 1.33
N LYS A 180 -10.40 6.65 1.84
CA LYS A 180 -11.48 5.71 1.51
C LYS A 180 -11.85 5.74 0.03
N ILE A 181 -12.14 6.92 -0.51
CA ILE A 181 -12.55 7.11 -1.91
C ILE A 181 -11.46 6.62 -2.87
N SER A 182 -10.20 6.96 -2.62
CA SER A 182 -9.08 6.61 -3.51
C SER A 182 -8.67 5.14 -3.42
N SER A 183 -9.05 4.42 -2.36
CA SER A 183 -8.55 3.07 -2.10
C SER A 183 -9.07 2.02 -3.08
N VAL A 184 -10.30 2.16 -3.57
CA VAL A 184 -10.88 1.26 -4.58
C VAL A 184 -10.10 1.36 -5.89
N ALA A 185 -9.88 2.59 -6.39
CA ALA A 185 -9.11 2.82 -7.60
C ALA A 185 -7.65 2.36 -7.46
N ALA A 186 -7.06 2.53 -6.26
CA ALA A 186 -5.72 2.03 -5.97
C ALA A 186 -5.64 0.50 -6.05
N ALA A 187 -6.60 -0.22 -5.48
CA ALA A 187 -6.65 -1.68 -5.51
C ALA A 187 -6.79 -2.21 -6.95
N GLN A 188 -7.68 -1.61 -7.73
CA GLN A 188 -7.86 -1.96 -9.15
C GLN A 188 -6.61 -1.69 -9.99
N LEU A 189 -5.93 -0.56 -9.75
CA LEU A 189 -4.66 -0.25 -10.40
C LEU A 189 -3.60 -1.31 -10.07
N ALA A 190 -3.43 -1.64 -8.79
CA ALA A 190 -2.46 -2.65 -8.36
C ALA A 190 -2.74 -4.02 -8.99
N SER A 191 -4.01 -4.44 -9.03
CA SER A 191 -4.45 -5.68 -9.69
C SER A 191 -4.02 -5.70 -11.16
N GLY A 192 -4.32 -4.65 -11.92
CA GLY A 192 -3.95 -4.56 -13.33
C GLY A 192 -2.44 -4.52 -13.58
N GLU A 193 -1.67 -3.81 -12.76
CA GLU A 193 -0.21 -3.74 -12.91
C GLU A 193 0.45 -5.07 -12.51
N MET A 194 -0.03 -5.76 -11.48
CA MET A 194 0.45 -7.09 -11.11
C MET A 194 0.21 -8.11 -12.23
N GLN A 195 -0.94 -8.08 -12.90
CA GLN A 195 -1.22 -8.95 -14.05
C GLN A 195 -0.21 -8.74 -15.18
N LYS A 196 0.17 -7.47 -15.47
CA LYS A 196 1.21 -7.16 -16.47
C LYS A 196 2.58 -7.72 -16.06
N ILE A 197 2.97 -7.57 -14.79
CA ILE A 197 4.21 -8.13 -14.23
C ILE A 197 4.25 -9.65 -14.42
N PHE A 198 3.15 -10.35 -14.10
CA PHE A 198 3.07 -11.80 -14.24
C PHE A 198 3.15 -12.23 -15.72
N ALA A 199 2.48 -11.53 -16.62
CA ALA A 199 2.53 -11.81 -18.05
C ALA A 199 3.96 -11.68 -18.59
N LEU A 200 4.68 -10.61 -18.23
CA LEU A 200 6.07 -10.40 -18.64
C LEU A 200 7.00 -11.51 -18.12
N HIS A 201 6.79 -11.96 -16.87
CA HIS A 201 7.62 -13.02 -16.28
C HIS A 201 7.38 -14.38 -16.93
N GLN A 202 6.16 -14.67 -17.38
CA GLN A 202 5.84 -15.92 -18.10
C GLN A 202 6.48 -15.97 -19.48
N THR A 203 6.62 -14.85 -20.18
CA THR A 203 7.24 -14.77 -21.52
C THR A 203 8.77 -14.82 -21.49
N SER A 204 9.37 -14.66 -20.30
CA SER A 204 10.84 -14.66 -20.12
C SER A 204 11.42 -16.02 -19.71
N LYS A 205 10.57 -17.05 -19.57
CA LYS A 205 10.92 -18.44 -19.31
C LYS A 205 10.76 -19.30 -20.56
#